data_4637c5d7f3e5da48cc887ca9d97b645b
#
_entry.id   4637c5d7f3e5da48cc887ca9d97b645b
#
_cell.length_a   1.000
_cell.length_b   1.000
_cell.length_c   1.000
_cell.angle_alpha   90.00
_cell.angle_beta   90.00
_cell.angle_gamma   90.00
#
_symmetry.space_group_name_H-M   'P 1'
#
loop_
_entity.id
_entity.type
_entity.pdbx_description
1 polymer ?
#
loop_
_entity_poly.entity_id
_entity_poly.type
_entity_poly.pdbx_seq_one_letter_code
_entity_poly.pdbx_strand_id
1 'polypeptide(L)'
;MTEKFEFAEDIKKIGEKVINEIKEFNNLDLEYVDFVRTSKHISGDYVLAQCRLLDNLTQFLTDKKYIIIIPPIFDTLSDKVKNIVVEHEICHIPTDKESFGK
;
A
#
# COMPACT_ATOMS: atom_id res chain seq x y z
N MET A 1 7.72 -24.15 -1.74
CA MET A 1 7.76 -23.12 -2.77
C MET A 1 8.15 -21.79 -2.19
N THR A 2 9.04 -21.08 -2.87
CA THR A 2 9.48 -19.75 -2.43
C THR A 2 8.43 -18.69 -2.78
N GLU A 3 8.10 -17.84 -1.82
CA GLU A 3 7.25 -16.69 -2.07
C GLU A 3 7.91 -15.74 -3.06
N LYS A 4 7.13 -15.24 -4.02
CA LYS A 4 7.62 -14.31 -5.04
C LYS A 4 6.99 -12.94 -4.83
N PHE A 5 7.75 -11.91 -5.15
CA PHE A 5 7.32 -10.52 -5.02
C PHE A 5 7.55 -9.77 -6.32
N GLU A 6 6.67 -8.82 -6.61
CA GLU A 6 6.85 -7.87 -7.71
C GLU A 6 6.23 -6.54 -7.35
N PHE A 7 6.78 -5.45 -7.89
CA PHE A 7 6.18 -4.14 -7.68
C PHE A 7 4.84 -4.04 -8.39
N ALA A 8 3.85 -3.48 -7.69
CA ALA A 8 2.50 -3.34 -8.21
C ALA A 8 2.24 -1.89 -8.64
N GLU A 9 2.91 -1.46 -9.71
CA GLU A 9 2.82 -0.07 -10.19
C GLU A 9 1.40 0.30 -10.65
N ASP A 10 0.66 -0.66 -11.18
CA ASP A 10 -0.72 -0.46 -11.59
C ASP A 10 -1.62 -0.13 -10.39
N ILE A 11 -1.37 -0.77 -9.25
CA ILE A 11 -2.12 -0.52 -8.01
C ILE A 11 -1.68 0.79 -7.39
N LYS A 12 -0.40 1.13 -7.49
CA LYS A 12 0.10 2.43 -7.04
C LYS A 12 -0.62 3.57 -7.76
N LYS A 13 -0.93 3.41 -9.04
CA LYS A 13 -1.70 4.39 -9.79
C LYS A 13 -3.10 4.58 -9.23
N ILE A 14 -3.73 3.51 -8.76
CA ILE A 14 -5.01 3.60 -8.07
C ILE A 14 -4.85 4.44 -6.81
N GLY A 15 -3.79 4.20 -6.05
CA GLY A 15 -3.49 4.97 -4.85
C GLY A 15 -3.30 6.46 -5.13
N GLU A 16 -2.56 6.79 -6.18
CA GLU A 16 -2.36 8.19 -6.59
C GLU A 16 -3.69 8.87 -6.91
N LYS A 17 -4.57 8.17 -7.62
CA LYS A 17 -5.90 8.69 -7.95
C LYS A 17 -6.73 8.92 -6.68
N VAL A 18 -6.72 7.97 -5.76
CA VAL A 18 -7.44 8.07 -4.49
C VAL A 18 -6.96 9.30 -3.70
N ILE A 19 -5.65 9.50 -3.62
CA ILE A 19 -5.08 10.64 -2.91
C ILE A 19 -5.52 11.96 -3.54
N ASN A 20 -5.55 12.03 -4.85
CA ASN A 20 -5.95 13.25 -5.56
C ASN A 20 -7.43 13.58 -5.37
N GLU A 21 -8.27 12.58 -5.11
CA GLU A 21 -9.72 12.77 -4.96
C GLU A 21 -10.14 13.07 -3.53
N ILE A 22 -9.29 12.76 -2.52
CA ILE A 22 -9.65 12.87 -1.10
C ILE A 22 -8.75 13.89 -0.42
N LYS A 23 -9.36 15.00 0.04
CA LYS A 23 -8.63 16.11 0.68
C LYS A 23 -7.83 15.69 1.91
N GLU A 24 -8.34 14.74 2.68
CA GLU A 24 -7.69 14.28 3.90
C GLU A 24 -6.31 13.68 3.63
N PHE A 25 -6.04 13.29 2.39
CA PHE A 25 -4.77 12.70 2.01
C PHE A 25 -3.77 13.69 1.40
N ASN A 26 -4.03 14.98 1.47
CA ASN A 26 -3.17 16.00 0.85
C ASN A 26 -1.72 15.97 1.33
N ASN A 27 -1.47 15.51 2.54
CA ASN A 27 -0.12 15.44 3.12
C ASN A 27 0.57 14.09 2.86
N LEU A 28 -0.10 13.16 2.20
CA LEU A 28 0.50 11.87 1.86
C LEU A 28 1.34 11.97 0.60
N ASP A 29 2.50 11.34 0.64
CA ASP A 29 3.38 11.23 -0.50
C ASP A 29 3.67 9.75 -0.76
N LEU A 30 3.12 9.23 -1.84
CA LEU A 30 3.30 7.83 -2.20
C LEU A 30 4.73 7.50 -2.66
N GLU A 31 5.59 8.51 -2.80
CA GLU A 31 7.00 8.27 -3.05
C GLU A 31 7.63 7.43 -1.94
N TYR A 32 7.12 7.55 -0.71
CA TYR A 32 7.61 6.81 0.44
C TYR A 32 6.85 5.52 0.71
N VAL A 33 6.01 5.11 -0.22
CA VAL A 33 5.17 3.90 -0.08
C VAL A 33 5.37 3.00 -1.29
N ASP A 34 5.73 1.74 -1.02
CA ASP A 34 5.81 0.74 -2.07
C ASP A 34 4.54 -0.12 -2.07
N PHE A 35 4.06 -0.42 -3.27
CA PHE A 35 2.97 -1.37 -3.48
C PHE A 35 3.59 -2.63 -4.07
N VAL A 36 3.45 -3.76 -3.39
CA VAL A 36 4.13 -5.00 -3.77
C VAL A 36 3.12 -6.15 -3.81
N ARG A 37 3.08 -6.85 -4.94
CA ARG A 37 2.32 -8.10 -5.04
C ARG A 37 3.12 -9.23 -4.45
N THR A 38 2.44 -10.12 -3.72
CA THR A 38 3.02 -11.37 -3.26
C THR A 38 2.31 -12.54 -3.93
N SER A 39 3.03 -13.64 -4.13
CA SER A 39 2.45 -14.86 -4.69
C SER A 39 1.73 -15.70 -3.65
N LYS A 40 1.89 -15.37 -2.35
CA LYS A 40 1.27 -16.12 -1.27
C LYS A 40 0.05 -15.41 -0.70
N HIS A 41 -0.90 -16.21 -0.23
CA HIS A 41 -2.04 -15.73 0.54
C HIS A 41 -1.55 -15.11 1.86
N ILE A 42 -2.12 -13.96 2.24
CA ILE A 42 -1.82 -13.36 3.55
C ILE A 42 -2.68 -14.05 4.60
N SER A 43 -2.06 -14.47 5.71
CA SER A 43 -2.77 -15.14 6.81
C SER A 43 -3.83 -14.22 7.42
N GLY A 44 -4.98 -14.78 7.73
CA GLY A 44 -6.10 -14.08 8.32
C GLY A 44 -7.36 -14.28 7.49
N ASP A 45 -8.50 -13.94 8.07
CA ASP A 45 -9.80 -14.07 7.39
C ASP A 45 -9.98 -12.90 6.42
N TYR A 46 -10.06 -13.20 5.12
CA TYR A 46 -10.40 -12.23 4.08
C TYR A 46 -9.44 -11.03 4.00
N VAL A 47 -8.15 -11.28 4.13
CA VAL A 47 -7.16 -10.20 3.97
C VAL A 47 -7.00 -9.91 2.48
N LEU A 48 -7.51 -8.74 2.05
CA LEU A 48 -7.48 -8.32 0.65
C LEU A 48 -6.25 -7.48 0.31
N ALA A 49 -5.63 -6.88 1.32
CA ALA A 49 -4.38 -6.13 1.23
C ALA A 49 -3.89 -5.86 2.64
N GLN A 50 -2.64 -5.47 2.79
CA GLN A 50 -2.07 -5.18 4.11
C GLN A 50 -1.10 -4.02 4.03
N CYS A 51 -1.31 -3.01 4.88
CA CYS A 51 -0.39 -1.88 5.02
C CYS A 51 0.50 -2.10 6.25
N ARG A 52 1.82 -1.94 6.08
CA ARG A 52 2.78 -2.11 7.16
C ARG A 52 3.75 -0.94 7.23
N LEU A 53 4.08 -0.53 8.45
CA LEU A 53 5.22 0.36 8.69
C LEU A 53 6.49 -0.47 8.58
N LEU A 54 7.45 -0.01 7.79
CA LEU A 54 8.74 -0.68 7.67
C LEU A 54 9.59 -0.40 8.91
N ASP A 55 10.44 -1.35 9.29
CA ASP A 55 11.38 -1.14 10.38
C ASP A 55 12.46 -0.12 9.99
N ASN A 56 13.19 0.39 10.98
CA ASN A 56 14.17 1.46 10.75
C ASN A 56 15.27 1.06 9.77
N LEU A 57 15.74 -0.17 9.82
CA LEU A 57 16.77 -0.65 8.91
C LEU A 57 16.27 -0.69 7.47
N THR A 58 15.07 -1.22 7.27
CA THR A 58 14.47 -1.30 5.94
C THR A 58 14.18 0.09 5.39
N GLN A 59 13.70 1.02 6.22
CA GLN A 59 13.52 2.41 5.80
C GLN A 59 14.82 3.02 5.32
N PHE A 60 15.90 2.78 6.05
CA PHE A 60 17.24 3.28 5.69
C PHE A 60 17.69 2.71 4.33
N LEU A 61 17.51 1.41 4.13
CA LEU A 61 17.99 0.74 2.92
C LEU A 61 17.17 1.07 1.67
N THR A 62 15.87 1.32 1.83
CA THR A 62 14.95 1.49 0.71
C THR A 62 14.49 2.93 0.49
N ASP A 63 14.70 3.79 1.47
CA ASP A 63 14.18 5.15 1.49
C ASP A 63 12.63 5.19 1.43
N LYS A 64 11.99 4.13 1.89
CA LYS A 64 10.54 4.01 1.98
C LYS A 64 10.12 3.87 3.43
N LYS A 65 8.90 4.28 3.77
CA LYS A 65 8.37 4.19 5.14
C LYS A 65 7.31 3.13 5.31
N TYR A 66 6.49 2.94 4.29
CA TYR A 66 5.37 2.01 4.35
C TYR A 66 5.40 1.09 3.13
N ILE A 67 4.82 -0.09 3.33
CA ILE A 67 4.62 -1.05 2.25
C ILE A 67 3.17 -1.50 2.28
N ILE A 68 2.53 -1.56 1.12
CA ILE A 68 1.21 -2.13 0.95
C ILE A 68 1.38 -3.44 0.19
N ILE A 69 1.03 -4.54 0.85
CA ILE A 69 1.21 -5.88 0.31
C ILE A 69 -0.10 -6.35 -0.30
N ILE A 70 -0.04 -6.79 -1.55
CA ILE A 70 -1.19 -7.18 -2.36
C ILE A 70 -1.16 -8.69 -2.60
N PRO A 71 -2.06 -9.46 -1.95
CA PRO A 71 -2.14 -10.89 -2.20
C PRO A 71 -2.87 -11.22 -3.50
N PRO A 72 -2.79 -12.47 -4.00
CA PRO A 72 -3.40 -12.84 -5.28
C PRO A 72 -4.90 -12.58 -5.35
N ILE A 73 -5.62 -12.69 -4.24
CA ILE A 73 -7.07 -12.48 -4.24
C ILE A 73 -7.45 -11.07 -4.67
N PHE A 74 -6.57 -10.07 -4.45
CA PHE A 74 -6.86 -8.69 -4.82
C PHE A 74 -7.16 -8.58 -6.33
N ASP A 75 -6.41 -9.29 -7.16
CA ASP A 75 -6.56 -9.20 -8.60
C ASP A 75 -7.88 -9.81 -9.13
N THR A 76 -8.60 -10.54 -8.27
CA THR A 76 -9.92 -11.08 -8.63
C THR A 76 -11.06 -10.11 -8.35
N LEU A 77 -10.79 -8.99 -7.70
CA LEU A 77 -11.80 -8.02 -7.30
C LEU A 77 -12.20 -7.13 -8.48
N SER A 78 -13.43 -6.58 -8.43
CA SER A 78 -13.85 -5.58 -9.40
C SER A 78 -13.07 -4.28 -9.20
N ASP A 79 -13.02 -3.43 -10.22
CA ASP A 79 -12.32 -2.15 -10.13
C ASP A 79 -12.84 -1.28 -8.99
N LYS A 80 -14.15 -1.28 -8.79
CA LYS A 80 -14.77 -0.53 -7.71
C LYS A 80 -14.28 -1.01 -6.34
N VAL A 81 -14.22 -2.32 -6.14
CA VAL A 81 -13.77 -2.90 -4.88
C VAL A 81 -12.28 -2.68 -4.69
N LYS A 82 -11.48 -2.78 -5.75
CA LYS A 82 -10.04 -2.46 -5.69
C LYS A 82 -9.81 -1.04 -5.19
N ASN A 83 -10.55 -0.05 -5.69
CA ASN A 83 -10.44 1.32 -5.23
C ASN A 83 -10.77 1.45 -3.74
N ILE A 84 -11.83 0.78 -3.28
CA ILE A 84 -12.22 0.80 -1.88
C ILE A 84 -11.13 0.19 -1.00
N VAL A 85 -10.56 -0.92 -1.40
CA VAL A 85 -9.50 -1.59 -0.64
C VAL A 85 -8.25 -0.73 -0.57
N VAL A 86 -7.83 -0.13 -1.68
CA VAL A 86 -6.66 0.75 -1.70
C VAL A 86 -6.88 1.96 -0.80
N GLU A 87 -8.05 2.59 -0.88
CA GLU A 87 -8.39 3.71 0.01
C GLU A 87 -8.31 3.30 1.47
N HIS A 88 -8.84 2.13 1.82
CA HIS A 88 -8.81 1.61 3.18
C HIS A 88 -7.37 1.45 3.68
N GLU A 89 -6.49 0.87 2.86
CA GLU A 89 -5.09 0.67 3.25
C GLU A 89 -4.34 2.00 3.39
N ILE A 90 -4.61 2.95 2.50
CA ILE A 90 -4.02 4.28 2.60
C ILE A 90 -4.45 4.98 3.89
N CYS A 91 -5.67 4.73 4.37
CA CYS A 91 -6.16 5.30 5.63
C CYS A 91 -5.33 4.87 6.85
N HIS A 92 -4.59 3.76 6.76
CA HIS A 92 -3.71 3.33 7.84
C HIS A 92 -2.42 4.13 7.90
N ILE A 93 -2.12 4.94 6.90
CA ILE A 93 -0.91 5.77 6.86
C ILE A 93 -1.21 7.11 7.51
N PRO A 94 -0.42 7.53 8.52
CA PRO A 94 -0.61 8.85 9.12
C PRO A 94 -0.45 9.96 8.09
N THR A 95 -1.30 10.99 8.19
CA THR A 95 -1.30 12.10 7.23
C THR A 95 -0.61 13.35 7.76
N ASP A 96 -0.11 13.34 9.01
CA ASP A 96 0.57 14.50 9.56
C ASP A 96 2.01 14.61 9.06
N LYS A 97 2.54 15.84 9.08
CA LYS A 97 3.88 16.10 8.59
C LYS A 97 4.99 15.47 9.43
N GLU A 98 4.72 15.20 10.70
CA GLU A 98 5.72 14.59 11.58
C GLU A 98 5.94 13.13 11.26
N SER A 99 4.89 12.43 10.83
CA SER A 99 4.96 11.03 10.45
C SER A 99 5.43 10.85 9.01
N PHE A 100 5.27 11.88 8.16
CA PHE A 100 5.58 11.80 6.74
C PHE A 100 6.41 13.03 6.32
N GLY A 101 7.37 12.81 5.46
CA GLY A 101 8.08 13.92 4.84
C GLY A 101 9.31 14.41 5.58
N LYS A 102 9.82 13.61 6.46
CA LYS A 102 11.13 13.91 7.05
C LYS A 102 12.18 12.97 6.52
#